data_74207e9d1bbb4b27d81dc0dca6c75f50
#
_entry.id   74207e9d1bbb4b27d81dc0dca6c75f50
#
_cell.length_a   1.000
_cell.length_b   1.000
_cell.length_c   1.000
_cell.angle_alpha   90.00
_cell.angle_beta   90.00
_cell.angle_gamma   90.00
#
_symmetry.space_group_name_H-M   'P 1'
#
loop_
_entity.id
_entity.type
_entity.pdbx_description
1 polymer ?
#
loop_
_entity_poly.entity_id
_entity_poly.type
_entity_poly.pdbx_seq_one_letter_code
_entity_poly.pdbx_strand_id
1 'polypeptide(L)'
;MTGCIIGSFRKYYDNIVSAIHIFEKSGHTILSPKKSMIQKNEDGFVILLSDNPTYSHVDIQTLVLHRAFRSDFVYVWNPNGYIGKTTGYEIGRLVERKIPLYYKEPPVDIPLYVPEGSIIGVEEFVSYIEKNKQLPPYGEENNLITKKLLTDLENNKFHL
;
A
#
# COMPACT_ATOMS: atom_id res chain seq x y z
N MET A 1 15.99 -2.41 -0.17
CA MET A 1 14.71 -2.80 0.45
C MET A 1 13.77 -3.35 -0.60
N THR A 2 12.81 -4.16 -0.18
CA THR A 2 11.74 -4.67 -1.02
C THR A 2 10.43 -3.94 -0.73
N GLY A 3 9.67 -3.59 -1.77
CA GLY A 3 8.40 -2.91 -1.63
C GLY A 3 7.31 -3.50 -2.51
N CYS A 4 6.07 -3.13 -2.23
CA CYS A 4 4.95 -3.29 -3.15
C CYS A 4 4.25 -1.95 -3.35
N ILE A 5 3.64 -1.76 -4.51
CA ILE A 5 2.77 -0.62 -4.77
C ILE A 5 1.36 -1.15 -5.01
N ILE A 6 0.39 -0.60 -4.30
CA ILE A 6 -1.04 -0.88 -4.48
C ILE A 6 -1.78 0.39 -4.86
N GLY A 7 -2.95 0.26 -5.49
CA GLY A 7 -3.75 1.40 -5.92
C GLY A 7 -4.68 1.06 -7.08
N SER A 8 -5.35 2.05 -7.62
CA SER A 8 -6.25 1.85 -8.76
C SER A 8 -5.47 1.75 -10.08
N PHE A 9 -5.01 0.54 -10.43
CA PHE A 9 -4.27 0.28 -11.69
C PHE A 9 -5.07 0.72 -12.93
N ARG A 10 -6.38 0.54 -12.93
CA ARG A 10 -7.23 0.98 -14.04
C ARG A 10 -7.13 2.48 -14.34
N LYS A 11 -6.98 3.29 -13.28
CA LYS A 11 -6.97 4.75 -13.42
C LYS A 11 -5.56 5.34 -13.57
N TYR A 12 -4.57 4.71 -12.95
CA TYR A 12 -3.27 5.33 -12.71
C TYR A 12 -2.08 4.44 -13.08
N TYR A 13 -2.27 3.50 -14.03
CA TYR A 13 -1.24 2.52 -14.36
C TYR A 13 0.10 3.16 -14.73
N ASP A 14 0.11 4.11 -15.64
CA ASP A 14 1.35 4.76 -16.11
C ASP A 14 2.07 5.51 -14.98
N ASN A 15 1.31 6.14 -14.09
CA ASN A 15 1.86 6.79 -12.91
C ASN A 15 2.47 5.79 -11.93
N ILE A 16 1.83 4.64 -11.74
CA ILE A 16 2.34 3.56 -10.90
C ILE A 16 3.62 2.97 -11.51
N VAL A 17 3.66 2.76 -12.82
CA VAL A 17 4.88 2.32 -13.52
C VAL A 17 6.01 3.34 -13.35
N SER A 18 5.71 4.62 -13.42
CA SER A 18 6.69 5.70 -13.16
C SER A 18 7.21 5.64 -11.72
N ALA A 19 6.34 5.44 -10.75
CA ALA A 19 6.73 5.26 -9.34
C ALA A 19 7.63 4.03 -9.16
N ILE A 20 7.29 2.89 -9.78
CA ILE A 20 8.14 1.69 -9.76
C ILE A 20 9.54 2.02 -10.28
N HIS A 21 9.62 2.76 -11.39
CA HIS A 21 10.90 3.14 -11.98
C HIS A 21 11.76 3.98 -11.03
N ILE A 22 11.14 4.91 -10.29
CA ILE A 22 11.85 5.74 -9.29
C ILE A 22 12.43 4.85 -8.19
N PHE A 23 11.63 3.93 -7.62
CA PHE A 23 12.10 3.00 -6.61
C PHE A 23 13.25 2.11 -7.10
N GLU A 24 13.11 1.52 -8.29
CA GLU A 24 14.12 0.61 -8.84
C GLU A 24 15.41 1.33 -9.21
N LYS A 25 15.33 2.56 -9.74
CA LYS A 25 16.51 3.38 -10.03
C LYS A 25 17.34 3.67 -8.78
N SER A 26 16.70 3.72 -7.63
CA SER A 26 17.34 3.91 -6.33
C SER A 26 17.72 2.59 -5.63
N GLY A 27 17.74 1.48 -6.36
CA GLY A 27 18.18 0.19 -5.87
C GLY A 27 17.19 -0.57 -4.99
N HIS A 28 15.90 -0.19 -5.04
CA HIS A 28 14.84 -0.93 -4.37
C HIS A 28 14.20 -1.95 -5.32
N THR A 29 13.70 -3.06 -4.77
CA THR A 29 12.98 -4.08 -5.55
C THR A 29 11.49 -3.97 -5.31
N ILE A 30 10.70 -3.76 -6.36
CA ILE A 30 9.24 -3.77 -6.27
C ILE A 30 8.72 -5.16 -6.64
N LEU A 31 8.17 -5.85 -5.64
CA LEU A 31 7.67 -7.24 -5.78
C LEU A 31 6.33 -7.29 -6.54
N SER A 32 5.52 -6.26 -6.44
CA SER A 32 4.22 -6.13 -7.11
C SER A 32 3.83 -4.65 -7.25
N PRO A 33 3.24 -4.23 -8.39
CA PRO A 33 3.07 -5.02 -9.60
C PRO A 33 4.41 -5.22 -10.33
N LYS A 34 4.47 -6.21 -11.19
CA LYS A 34 5.55 -6.30 -12.17
C LYS A 34 5.29 -5.30 -13.29
N LYS A 35 6.32 -4.64 -13.80
CA LYS A 35 6.19 -3.81 -15.00
C LYS A 35 5.83 -4.73 -16.18
N SER A 36 4.64 -4.54 -16.72
CA SER A 36 4.10 -5.33 -17.81
C SER A 36 2.98 -4.54 -18.49
N MET A 37 2.64 -4.90 -19.70
CA MET A 37 1.50 -4.30 -20.38
C MET A 37 0.19 -4.80 -19.75
N ILE A 38 -0.85 -3.96 -19.78
CA ILE A 38 -2.20 -4.38 -19.42
C ILE A 38 -2.69 -5.32 -20.52
N GLN A 39 -3.07 -6.54 -20.17
CA GLN A 39 -3.65 -7.53 -21.06
C GLN A 39 -5.16 -7.35 -21.18
N LYS A 40 -5.84 -7.21 -20.05
CA LYS A 40 -7.29 -7.09 -19.95
C LYS A 40 -7.70 -6.17 -18.80
N ASN A 41 -8.88 -5.60 -18.93
CA ASN A 41 -9.58 -4.89 -17.89
C ASN A 41 -11.00 -5.47 -17.80
N GLU A 42 -11.23 -6.36 -16.85
CA GLU A 42 -12.50 -7.06 -16.65
C GLU A 42 -13.09 -6.67 -15.31
N ASP A 43 -14.33 -6.18 -15.31
CA ASP A 43 -15.09 -5.79 -14.10
C ASP A 43 -14.33 -4.87 -13.12
N GLY A 44 -13.45 -4.02 -13.70
CA GLY A 44 -12.62 -3.09 -12.91
C GLY A 44 -11.35 -3.70 -12.35
N PHE A 45 -11.05 -4.98 -12.63
CA PHE A 45 -9.79 -5.64 -12.31
C PHE A 45 -8.84 -5.61 -13.51
N VAL A 46 -7.58 -5.26 -13.27
CA VAL A 46 -6.54 -5.18 -14.31
C VAL A 46 -5.71 -6.45 -14.29
N ILE A 47 -5.65 -7.14 -15.42
CA ILE A 47 -4.80 -8.30 -15.64
C ILE A 47 -3.59 -7.85 -16.47
N LEU A 48 -2.40 -8.17 -16.01
CA LEU A 48 -1.14 -7.84 -16.67
C LEU A 48 -0.67 -9.01 -17.53
N LEU A 49 0.06 -8.73 -18.61
CA LEU A 49 0.69 -9.79 -19.43
C LEU A 49 1.65 -10.68 -18.63
N SER A 50 2.20 -10.16 -17.52
CA SER A 50 3.05 -10.93 -16.60
C SER A 50 2.28 -11.88 -15.69
N ASP A 51 0.95 -11.76 -15.63
CA ASP A 51 0.12 -12.67 -14.84
C ASP A 51 -0.06 -14.00 -15.59
N ASN A 52 -0.19 -15.08 -14.84
CA ASN A 52 -0.43 -16.37 -15.45
C ASN A 52 -1.86 -16.38 -16.04
N PRO A 53 -2.03 -16.68 -17.34
CA PRO A 53 -3.34 -16.63 -17.98
C PRO A 53 -4.36 -17.65 -17.44
N THR A 54 -3.90 -18.64 -16.66
CA THR A 54 -4.77 -19.62 -16.01
C THR A 54 -5.28 -19.18 -14.64
N TYR A 55 -4.76 -18.05 -14.10
CA TYR A 55 -5.15 -17.57 -12.78
C TYR A 55 -6.44 -16.75 -12.85
N SER A 56 -7.32 -17.02 -11.90
CA SER A 56 -8.48 -16.17 -11.64
C SER A 56 -8.08 -14.84 -10.99
N HIS A 57 -9.00 -13.87 -10.98
CA HIS A 57 -8.80 -12.60 -10.25
C HIS A 57 -8.47 -12.83 -8.77
N VAL A 58 -9.07 -13.88 -8.16
CA VAL A 58 -8.81 -14.24 -6.75
C VAL A 58 -7.39 -14.76 -6.56
N ASP A 59 -6.88 -15.56 -7.52
CA ASP A 59 -5.52 -16.07 -7.47
C ASP A 59 -4.50 -14.92 -7.60
N ILE A 60 -4.72 -14.01 -8.56
CA ILE A 60 -3.86 -12.84 -8.77
C ILE A 60 -3.87 -11.97 -7.50
N GLN A 61 -5.06 -11.67 -6.96
CA GLN A 61 -5.19 -10.89 -5.73
C GLN A 61 -4.48 -11.54 -4.54
N THR A 62 -4.58 -12.86 -4.43
CA THR A 62 -3.90 -13.63 -3.39
C THR A 62 -2.38 -13.52 -3.51
N LEU A 63 -1.85 -13.63 -4.73
CA LEU A 63 -0.42 -13.47 -4.99
C LEU A 63 0.07 -12.05 -4.67
N VAL A 64 -0.69 -11.02 -5.05
CA VAL A 64 -0.37 -9.62 -4.72
C VAL A 64 -0.26 -9.44 -3.21
N LEU A 65 -1.24 -9.92 -2.44
CA LEU A 65 -1.21 -9.86 -0.99
C LEU A 65 -0.02 -10.62 -0.39
N HIS A 66 0.29 -11.83 -0.89
CA HIS A 66 1.43 -12.60 -0.39
C HIS A 66 2.77 -11.92 -0.66
N ARG A 67 2.91 -11.22 -1.78
CA ARG A 67 4.10 -10.39 -2.06
C ARG A 67 4.16 -9.19 -1.12
N ALA A 68 3.04 -8.52 -0.90
CA ALA A 68 2.95 -7.39 0.01
C ALA A 68 3.26 -7.78 1.47
N PHE A 69 2.82 -8.95 1.92
CA PHE A 69 3.17 -9.47 3.26
C PHE A 69 4.66 -9.79 3.47
N ARG A 70 5.43 -9.89 2.39
CA ARG A 70 6.87 -10.19 2.44
C ARG A 70 7.72 -8.97 2.10
N SER A 71 7.11 -7.83 1.85
CA SER A 71 7.81 -6.60 1.56
C SER A 71 8.15 -5.84 2.83
N ASP A 72 9.20 -5.03 2.78
CA ASP A 72 9.58 -4.15 3.88
C ASP A 72 8.59 -3.00 4.05
N PHE A 73 7.92 -2.60 2.94
CA PHE A 73 6.90 -1.56 2.93
C PHE A 73 5.89 -1.77 1.80
N VAL A 74 4.73 -1.14 1.92
CA VAL A 74 3.76 -1.01 0.83
C VAL A 74 3.46 0.47 0.61
N TYR A 75 3.57 0.91 -0.64
CA TYR A 75 3.24 2.26 -1.05
C TYR A 75 1.85 2.29 -1.71
N VAL A 76 0.96 3.11 -1.19
CA VAL A 76 -0.41 3.26 -1.69
C VAL A 76 -0.45 4.43 -2.66
N TRP A 77 -0.65 4.13 -3.94
CA TRP A 77 -0.84 5.13 -4.97
C TRP A 77 -2.30 5.60 -5.00
N ASN A 78 -2.60 6.67 -4.30
CA ASN A 78 -3.96 7.18 -4.07
C ASN A 78 -4.13 8.67 -4.37
N PRO A 79 -3.95 9.12 -5.62
CA PRO A 79 -4.14 10.51 -5.98
C PRO A 79 -5.53 11.00 -5.60
N ASN A 80 -5.62 12.24 -5.10
CA ASN A 80 -6.84 12.84 -4.54
C ASN A 80 -7.44 12.03 -3.37
N GLY A 81 -6.60 11.24 -2.69
CA GLY A 81 -7.02 10.41 -1.55
C GLY A 81 -7.89 9.20 -1.88
N TYR A 82 -8.13 8.90 -3.17
CA TYR A 82 -9.01 7.81 -3.59
C TYR A 82 -8.37 6.44 -3.38
N ILE A 83 -9.04 5.56 -2.61
CA ILE A 83 -8.58 4.20 -2.32
C ILE A 83 -9.30 3.17 -3.21
N GLY A 84 -10.62 3.17 -3.23
CA GLY A 84 -11.42 2.17 -3.93
C GLY A 84 -11.51 0.82 -3.19
N LYS A 85 -12.42 -0.05 -3.64
CA LYS A 85 -12.81 -1.27 -2.91
C LYS A 85 -11.67 -2.28 -2.73
N THR A 86 -10.99 -2.63 -3.82
CA THR A 86 -9.92 -3.65 -3.80
C THR A 86 -8.73 -3.17 -2.98
N THR A 87 -8.30 -1.94 -3.21
CA THR A 87 -7.20 -1.34 -2.45
C THR A 87 -7.55 -1.19 -0.96
N GLY A 88 -8.81 -0.86 -0.62
CA GLY A 88 -9.29 -0.82 0.76
C GLY A 88 -9.21 -2.20 1.45
N TYR A 89 -9.59 -3.27 0.73
CA TYR A 89 -9.42 -4.63 1.22
C TYR A 89 -7.95 -4.99 1.47
N GLU A 90 -7.06 -4.63 0.53
CA GLU A 90 -5.61 -4.84 0.68
C GLU A 90 -5.06 -4.11 1.90
N ILE A 91 -5.40 -2.83 2.05
CA ILE A 91 -4.98 -2.01 3.20
C ILE A 91 -5.40 -2.65 4.52
N GLY A 92 -6.66 -3.07 4.65
CA GLY A 92 -7.16 -3.72 5.86
C GLY A 92 -6.35 -4.97 6.23
N ARG A 93 -6.00 -5.80 5.22
CA ARG A 93 -5.18 -7.00 5.42
C ARG A 93 -3.73 -6.69 5.81
N LEU A 94 -3.19 -5.59 5.31
CA LEU A 94 -1.82 -5.14 5.58
C LEU A 94 -1.71 -4.49 6.96
N VAL A 95 -2.68 -3.67 7.34
CA VAL A 95 -2.78 -3.06 8.67
C VAL A 95 -2.82 -4.13 9.76
N GLU A 96 -3.67 -5.15 9.59
CA GLU A 96 -3.79 -6.28 10.53
C GLU A 96 -2.45 -7.01 10.71
N ARG A 97 -1.64 -7.07 9.67
CA ARG A 97 -0.30 -7.68 9.70
C ARG A 97 0.82 -6.72 10.08
N LYS A 98 0.50 -5.48 10.43
CA LYS A 98 1.48 -4.44 10.80
C LYS A 98 2.54 -4.18 9.72
N ILE A 99 2.17 -4.33 8.45
CA ILE A 99 3.06 -3.98 7.34
C ILE A 99 3.10 -2.45 7.20
N PRO A 100 4.28 -1.81 7.16
CA PRO A 100 4.38 -0.38 6.98
C PRO A 100 3.70 0.10 5.69
N LEU A 101 2.71 0.99 5.82
CA LEU A 101 1.95 1.57 4.72
C LEU A 101 2.29 3.05 4.56
N TYR A 102 2.68 3.44 3.36
CA TYR A 102 2.91 4.83 3.00
C TYR A 102 1.94 5.25 1.91
N TYR A 103 1.44 6.46 1.98
CA TYR A 103 0.40 6.96 1.10
C TYR A 103 0.90 8.17 0.34
N LYS A 104 0.51 8.26 -0.93
CA LYS A 104 0.78 9.47 -1.72
C LYS A 104 0.02 10.69 -1.17
N GLU A 105 -1.22 10.48 -0.75
CA GLU A 105 -2.10 11.51 -0.22
C GLU A 105 -2.99 10.94 0.91
N PRO A 106 -3.55 11.79 1.79
CA PRO A 106 -4.47 11.31 2.82
C PRO A 106 -5.69 10.60 2.21
N PRO A 107 -6.04 9.38 2.65
CA PRO A 107 -7.28 8.71 2.23
C PRO A 107 -8.52 9.53 2.58
N VAL A 108 -9.50 9.60 1.65
CA VAL A 108 -10.73 10.37 1.86
C VAL A 108 -12.01 9.55 1.74
N ASP A 109 -11.95 8.35 1.17
CA ASP A 109 -13.11 7.50 0.89
C ASP A 109 -13.22 6.26 1.76
N ILE A 110 -12.34 6.12 2.76
CA ILE A 110 -12.41 5.07 3.77
C ILE A 110 -12.08 5.63 5.17
N PRO A 111 -12.75 5.16 6.23
CA PRO A 111 -12.45 5.52 7.61
C PRO A 111 -11.22 4.76 8.10
N LEU A 112 -10.04 5.26 7.76
CA LEU A 112 -8.77 4.65 8.09
C LEU A 112 -7.92 5.63 8.90
N TYR A 113 -7.36 5.15 10.00
CA TYR A 113 -6.31 5.88 10.67
C TYR A 113 -5.02 5.78 9.84
N VAL A 114 -4.44 6.93 9.55
CA VAL A 114 -3.17 7.03 8.81
C VAL A 114 -2.12 7.60 9.75
N PRO A 115 -1.06 6.85 10.06
CA PRO A 115 0.00 7.31 10.96
C PRO A 115 0.68 8.59 10.45
N GLU A 116 1.02 9.47 11.36
CA GLU A 116 1.83 10.65 11.04
C GLU A 116 3.16 10.22 10.41
N GLY A 117 3.58 10.93 9.35
CA GLY A 117 4.79 10.59 8.60
C GLY A 117 4.61 9.51 7.53
N SER A 118 3.44 8.84 7.47
CA SER A 118 3.15 7.87 6.41
C SER A 118 2.61 8.48 5.12
N ILE A 119 2.26 9.75 5.10
CA ILE A 119 1.88 10.48 3.89
C ILE A 119 3.13 11.15 3.34
N ILE A 120 3.63 10.63 2.21
CA ILE A 120 4.92 11.05 1.66
C ILE A 120 4.97 10.83 0.15
N GLY A 121 5.52 11.78 -0.60
CA GLY A 121 5.75 11.63 -2.03
C GLY A 121 6.80 10.57 -2.35
N VAL A 122 6.73 9.96 -3.55
CA VAL A 122 7.66 8.86 -3.93
C VAL A 122 9.11 9.32 -3.90
N GLU A 123 9.39 10.50 -4.44
CA GLU A 123 10.74 11.06 -4.52
C GLU A 123 11.29 11.35 -3.12
N GLU A 124 10.45 11.91 -2.26
CA GLU A 124 10.81 12.20 -0.87
C GLU A 124 11.04 10.90 -0.08
N PHE A 125 10.18 9.90 -0.27
CA PHE A 125 10.31 8.59 0.35
C PHE A 125 11.65 7.93 -0.02
N VAL A 126 11.98 7.89 -1.30
CA VAL A 126 13.24 7.33 -1.81
C VAL A 126 14.44 8.09 -1.27
N SER A 127 14.41 9.43 -1.35
CA SER A 127 15.46 10.30 -0.81
C SER A 127 15.69 10.07 0.69
N TYR A 128 14.61 9.87 1.45
CA TYR A 128 14.72 9.56 2.88
C TYR A 128 15.45 8.25 3.13
N ILE A 129 15.09 7.18 2.39
CA ILE A 129 15.75 5.87 2.53
C ILE A 129 17.23 5.94 2.11
N GLU A 130 17.52 6.63 1.01
CA GLU A 130 18.90 6.79 0.54
C GLU A 130 19.80 7.45 1.60
N LYS A 131 19.27 8.48 2.26
CA LYS A 131 19.99 9.25 3.28
C LYS A 131 20.10 8.49 4.59
N ASN A 132 19.02 7.87 5.07
CA ASN A 132 18.92 7.34 6.42
C ASN A 132 19.12 5.83 6.52
N LYS A 133 19.11 5.11 5.37
CA LYS A 133 19.19 3.64 5.27
C LYS A 133 18.10 2.88 6.04
N GLN A 134 17.00 3.55 6.33
CA GLN A 134 15.82 3.02 7.02
C GLN A 134 14.55 3.62 6.42
N LEU A 135 13.41 2.99 6.68
CA LEU A 135 12.11 3.53 6.29
C LEU A 135 11.84 4.88 6.98
N PRO A 136 11.09 5.80 6.33
CA PRO A 136 10.58 6.98 7.02
C PRO A 136 9.86 6.57 8.31
N PRO A 137 9.87 7.43 9.35
CA PRO A 137 9.18 7.13 10.60
C PRO A 137 7.74 6.76 10.32
N TYR A 138 7.40 5.53 10.61
CA TYR A 138 6.05 5.02 10.59
C TYR A 138 5.54 5.15 12.02
N GLY A 139 4.88 6.27 12.29
CA GLY A 139 4.55 6.66 13.64
C GLY A 139 3.70 5.63 14.35
N GLU A 140 4.10 5.28 15.56
CA GLU A 140 3.14 4.82 16.54
C GLU A 140 2.08 5.92 16.69
N GLU A 141 0.85 5.49 16.81
CA GLU A 141 -0.31 6.33 16.94
C GLU A 141 -0.15 7.40 18.03
N ASN A 142 0.14 8.64 17.64
CA ASN A 142 0.20 9.78 18.58
C ASN A 142 -1.20 10.33 18.89
N ASN A 143 -2.24 9.73 18.35
CA ASN A 143 -3.61 10.10 18.68
C ASN A 143 -3.97 9.55 20.06
N LEU A 144 -3.94 10.44 21.07
CA LEU A 144 -4.32 10.12 22.46
C LEU A 144 -5.72 9.46 22.56
N ILE A 145 -6.64 9.80 21.68
CA ILE A 145 -8.00 9.24 21.66
C ILE A 145 -7.95 7.78 21.24
N THR A 146 -7.21 7.45 20.16
CA THR A 146 -7.09 6.07 19.68
C THR A 146 -6.29 5.20 20.64
N LYS A 147 -5.19 5.73 21.23
CA LYS A 147 -4.48 5.03 22.31
C LYS A 147 -5.39 4.71 23.48
N LYS A 148 -6.22 5.68 23.90
CA LYS A 148 -7.18 5.47 24.98
C LYS A 148 -8.24 4.43 24.60
N LEU A 149 -8.80 4.50 23.39
CA LEU A 149 -9.77 3.52 22.88
C LEU A 149 -9.20 2.11 22.86
N LEU A 150 -7.99 1.91 22.34
CA LEU A 150 -7.32 0.62 22.31
C LEU A 150 -7.05 0.10 23.74
N THR A 151 -6.56 0.95 24.62
CA THR A 151 -6.33 0.59 26.02
C THR A 151 -7.64 0.21 26.72
N ASP A 152 -8.73 0.91 26.45
CA ASP A 152 -10.04 0.62 27.02
C ASP A 152 -10.63 -0.69 26.48
N LEU A 153 -10.41 -0.99 25.19
CA LEU A 153 -10.74 -2.29 24.56
C LEU A 153 -9.96 -3.44 25.19
N GLU A 154 -8.64 -3.30 25.29
CA GLU A 154 -7.76 -4.30 25.90
C GLU A 154 -8.13 -4.60 27.36
N ASN A 155 -8.58 -3.59 28.09
CA ASN A 155 -9.00 -3.72 29.48
C ASN A 155 -10.48 -4.09 29.65
N ASN A 156 -11.21 -4.47 28.57
CA ASN A 156 -12.64 -4.80 28.58
C ASN A 156 -13.53 -3.71 29.25
N LYS A 157 -13.16 -2.44 29.07
CA LYS A 157 -13.92 -1.32 29.65
C LYS A 157 -15.10 -0.86 28.79
N PHE A 158 -15.23 -1.40 27.56
CA PHE A 158 -16.41 -1.19 26.74
C PHE A 158 -17.49 -2.18 27.15
N HIS A 159 -18.47 -1.71 27.90
CA HIS A 159 -19.74 -2.39 28.02
C HIS A 159 -20.58 -2.03 26.80
N LEU A 160 -20.77 -2.98 25.90
CA LEU A 160 -21.75 -2.91 24.82
C LEU A 160 -23.16 -2.98 25.41
#